data_9c00d953bf0f3c1d7daf058b2fb57034
#
_entry.id   9c00d953bf0f3c1d7daf058b2fb57034
#
_cell.length_a   1.000
_cell.length_b   1.000
_cell.length_c   1.000
_cell.angle_alpha   90.00
_cell.angle_beta   90.00
_cell.angle_gamma   90.00
#
_symmetry.space_group_name_H-M   'P 1'
#
loop_
_entity.id
_entity.type
_entity.pdbx_description
1 polymer ?
#
loop_
_entity_poly.entity_id
_entity_poly.type
_entity_poly.pdbx_seq_one_letter_code
_entity_poly.pdbx_strand_id
1 'polypeptide(L)'
;MAKIIAIVNQKGGVGKTTTCVNLAAAVKAAGKRVLLCDFDPQANATSGMGVDKTTSNGVYDALINGAETAQLIVTTPYGDVLPSSKALAGAGVEMINMDDRQFLLKAALRQVADNYDFIFIDCPPSLELLTLNALCAANSLLVPVQGEYYALEGLSDLMNTVRIVRRSMNPGLDIEGVLLTMFDGRTNLSIQVAQELKRFFSGKVYSTVIPRNVRLSEAPSHGKPITAYDKTCRGADAYTALAAEFLRKNNC
;
A
#
# COMPACT_ATOMS: atom_id res chain seq x y z
N MET A 1 9.84 -16.85 1.36
CA MET A 1 9.43 -15.69 0.51
C MET A 1 8.45 -14.81 1.26
N ALA A 2 8.61 -13.49 1.17
CA ALA A 2 7.68 -12.52 1.73
C ALA A 2 6.27 -12.66 1.17
N LYS A 3 5.25 -12.33 1.97
CA LYS A 3 3.92 -12.02 1.45
C LYS A 3 3.92 -10.58 0.94
N ILE A 4 3.57 -10.38 -0.33
CA ILE A 4 3.55 -9.07 -0.99
C ILE A 4 2.10 -8.56 -1.02
N ILE A 5 1.85 -7.39 -0.44
CA ILE A 5 0.53 -6.77 -0.32
C ILE A 5 0.55 -5.42 -1.05
N ALA A 6 -0.28 -5.23 -2.07
CA ALA A 6 -0.47 -3.93 -2.69
C ALA A 6 -1.59 -3.14 -1.99
N ILE A 7 -1.30 -1.90 -1.62
CA ILE A 7 -2.27 -0.97 -1.04
C ILE A 7 -2.85 -0.14 -2.20
N VAL A 8 -4.05 -0.48 -2.65
CA VAL A 8 -4.57 0.02 -3.91
C VAL A 8 -6.00 0.56 -3.79
N ASN A 9 -6.25 1.67 -4.43
CA ASN A 9 -7.58 2.20 -4.73
C ASN A 9 -7.42 3.26 -5.84
N GLN A 10 -8.32 3.27 -6.81
CA GLN A 10 -8.34 4.24 -7.89
C GLN A 10 -8.60 5.68 -7.39
N LYS A 11 -9.39 5.82 -6.35
CA LYS A 11 -9.72 7.13 -5.77
C LYS A 11 -8.53 7.72 -5.03
N GLY A 12 -8.20 8.99 -5.33
CA GLY A 12 -7.23 9.77 -4.58
C GLY A 12 -7.74 10.11 -3.16
N GLY A 13 -6.83 10.31 -2.22
CA GLY A 13 -7.18 10.79 -0.87
C GLY A 13 -7.84 9.79 0.07
N VAL A 14 -8.01 8.53 -0.30
CA VAL A 14 -8.63 7.49 0.56
C VAL A 14 -7.70 6.92 1.64
N GLY A 15 -6.48 7.43 1.76
CA GLY A 15 -5.53 7.00 2.78
C GLY A 15 -4.66 5.79 2.39
N LYS A 16 -4.39 5.55 1.10
CA LYS A 16 -3.46 4.51 0.63
C LYS A 16 -2.09 4.63 1.28
N THR A 17 -1.39 5.72 0.99
CA THR A 17 -0.05 6.02 1.53
C THR A 17 -0.04 6.04 3.05
N THR A 18 -1.03 6.68 3.68
CA THR A 18 -1.16 6.70 5.14
C THR A 18 -1.27 5.28 5.70
N THR A 19 -2.07 4.42 5.06
CA THR A 19 -2.20 3.02 5.47
C THR A 19 -0.91 2.24 5.22
N CYS A 20 -0.26 2.43 4.06
CA CYS A 20 0.98 1.74 3.74
C CYS A 20 2.07 2.03 4.78
N VAL A 21 2.36 3.31 5.04
CA VAL A 21 3.37 3.76 6.00
C VAL A 21 3.08 3.26 7.41
N ASN A 22 1.85 3.47 7.89
CA ASN A 22 1.55 3.19 9.29
C ASN A 22 1.35 1.69 9.57
N LEU A 23 0.79 0.92 8.62
CA LEU A 23 0.69 -0.53 8.76
C LEU A 23 2.08 -1.18 8.69
N ALA A 24 2.93 -0.77 7.73
CA ALA A 24 4.30 -1.27 7.61
C ALA A 24 5.09 -1.04 8.90
N ALA A 25 5.06 0.19 9.44
CA ALA A 25 5.74 0.53 10.67
C ALA A 25 5.20 -0.25 11.89
N ALA A 26 3.88 -0.43 11.99
CA ALA A 26 3.26 -1.16 13.10
C ALA A 26 3.54 -2.68 13.02
N VAL A 27 3.58 -3.27 11.82
CA VAL A 27 3.95 -4.68 11.59
C VAL A 27 5.44 -4.89 11.90
N LYS A 28 6.32 -3.93 11.54
CA LYS A 28 7.73 -3.93 11.91
C LYS A 28 7.90 -3.85 13.43
N ALA A 29 7.14 -2.99 14.11
CA ALA A 29 7.17 -2.87 15.57
C ALA A 29 6.70 -4.16 16.28
N ALA A 30 5.87 -4.97 15.62
CA ALA A 30 5.49 -6.31 16.09
C ALA A 30 6.55 -7.41 15.81
N GLY A 31 7.77 -7.02 15.40
CA GLY A 31 8.92 -7.93 15.25
C GLY A 31 9.04 -8.59 13.87
N LYS A 32 8.29 -8.17 12.86
CA LYS A 32 8.40 -8.71 11.50
C LYS A 32 9.42 -7.93 10.67
N ARG A 33 10.06 -8.61 9.71
CA ARG A 33 10.93 -7.98 8.70
C ARG A 33 10.04 -7.40 7.61
N VAL A 34 10.09 -6.09 7.41
CA VAL A 34 9.16 -5.38 6.53
C VAL A 34 9.91 -4.51 5.53
N LEU A 35 9.54 -4.63 4.25
CA LEU A 35 9.90 -3.71 3.18
C LEU A 35 8.66 -2.91 2.76
N LEU A 36 8.76 -1.59 2.72
CA LEU A 36 7.82 -0.72 2.06
C LEU A 36 8.38 -0.37 0.68
N CYS A 37 7.68 -0.74 -0.39
CA CYS A 37 7.97 -0.30 -1.75
C CYS A 37 7.05 0.87 -2.09
N ASP A 38 7.60 2.06 -2.18
CA ASP A 38 6.87 3.23 -2.66
C ASP A 38 6.78 3.18 -4.19
N PHE A 39 5.58 3.03 -4.71
CA PHE A 39 5.33 2.88 -6.14
C PHE A 39 4.47 4.02 -6.72
N ASP A 40 4.37 5.12 -5.97
CA ASP A 40 3.73 6.35 -6.40
C ASP A 40 4.82 7.38 -6.78
N PRO A 41 4.78 7.99 -7.99
CA PRO A 41 5.71 9.05 -8.40
C PRO A 41 5.75 10.27 -7.48
N GLN A 42 4.73 10.46 -6.63
CA GLN A 42 4.71 11.52 -5.62
C GLN A 42 5.69 11.26 -4.46
N ALA A 43 6.16 10.02 -4.29
CA ALA A 43 7.10 9.60 -3.24
C ALA A 43 6.66 10.00 -1.82
N ASN A 44 5.35 9.92 -1.55
CA ASN A 44 4.80 10.31 -0.26
C ASN A 44 5.04 9.23 0.82
N ALA A 45 5.09 7.95 0.46
CA ALA A 45 5.44 6.90 1.40
C ALA A 45 6.94 6.95 1.74
N THR A 46 7.80 7.27 0.77
CA THR A 46 9.24 7.51 0.96
C THR A 46 9.47 8.58 2.02
N SER A 47 8.90 9.77 1.85
CA SER A 47 9.02 10.85 2.83
C SER A 47 8.34 10.53 4.17
N GLY A 48 7.20 9.82 4.15
CA GLY A 48 6.50 9.40 5.36
C GLY A 48 7.28 8.41 6.23
N MET A 49 8.25 7.71 5.65
CA MET A 49 9.19 6.82 6.35
C MET A 49 10.52 7.52 6.70
N GLY A 50 10.64 8.82 6.48
CA GLY A 50 11.82 9.61 6.81
C GLY A 50 12.96 9.53 5.79
N VAL A 51 12.70 9.02 4.59
CA VAL A 51 13.67 8.97 3.50
C VAL A 51 13.53 10.22 2.61
N ASP A 52 14.65 10.83 2.25
CA ASP A 52 14.66 11.98 1.36
C ASP A 52 14.33 11.54 -0.08
N LYS A 53 13.23 12.02 -0.61
CA LYS A 53 12.77 11.72 -1.97
C LYS A 53 13.54 12.45 -3.08
N THR A 54 14.45 13.35 -2.72
CA THR A 54 15.27 14.10 -3.70
C THR A 54 16.59 13.43 -4.02
N THR A 55 17.06 12.51 -3.19
CA THR A 55 18.44 11.99 -3.23
C THR A 55 18.58 10.60 -3.81
N SER A 56 17.51 9.92 -4.17
CA SER A 56 17.65 8.48 -4.28
C SER A 56 17.50 7.93 -5.69
N ASN A 57 18.40 7.05 -6.02
CA ASN A 57 18.12 5.90 -6.83
C ASN A 57 17.03 5.08 -6.11
N GLY A 58 16.04 4.58 -6.82
CA GLY A 58 14.90 3.91 -6.22
C GLY A 58 14.24 2.91 -7.14
N VAL A 59 12.95 2.68 -6.92
CA VAL A 59 12.20 1.70 -7.72
C VAL A 59 12.26 1.97 -9.22
N TYR A 60 12.35 3.23 -9.65
CA TYR A 60 12.55 3.59 -11.06
C TYR A 60 13.82 2.93 -11.64
N ASP A 61 14.93 2.98 -10.90
CA ASP A 61 16.21 2.40 -11.36
C ASP A 61 16.16 0.88 -11.42
N ALA A 62 15.43 0.24 -10.51
CA ALA A 62 15.22 -1.20 -10.58
C ALA A 62 14.42 -1.62 -11.82
N LEU A 63 13.42 -0.79 -12.24
CA LEU A 63 12.55 -1.12 -13.36
C LEU A 63 13.17 -0.78 -14.73
N ILE A 64 13.82 0.37 -14.83
CA ILE A 64 14.26 0.95 -16.11
C ILE A 64 15.74 0.76 -16.34
N ASN A 65 16.57 0.99 -15.31
CA ASN A 65 18.02 0.96 -15.42
C ASN A 65 18.62 -0.41 -15.08
N GLY A 66 17.79 -1.40 -14.68
CA GLY A 66 18.23 -2.74 -14.32
C GLY A 66 19.12 -2.78 -13.06
N ALA A 67 19.00 -1.78 -12.19
CA ALA A 67 19.77 -1.73 -10.95
C ALA A 67 19.34 -2.86 -9.99
N GLU A 68 20.29 -3.40 -9.25
CA GLU A 68 20.07 -4.45 -8.28
C GLU A 68 19.21 -3.90 -7.11
N THR A 69 18.03 -4.46 -6.90
CA THR A 69 17.04 -3.95 -5.93
C THR A 69 17.62 -3.84 -4.52
N ALA A 70 18.47 -4.77 -4.11
CA ALA A 70 19.08 -4.76 -2.78
C ALA A 70 19.91 -3.50 -2.49
N GLN A 71 20.55 -2.93 -3.52
CA GLN A 71 21.38 -1.73 -3.39
C GLN A 71 20.58 -0.43 -3.31
N LEU A 72 19.28 -0.49 -3.67
CA LEU A 72 18.38 0.65 -3.68
C LEU A 72 17.58 0.81 -2.37
N ILE A 73 17.64 -0.20 -1.50
CA ILE A 73 16.87 -0.22 -0.26
C ILE A 73 17.54 0.66 0.79
N VAL A 74 16.74 1.50 1.43
CA VAL A 74 17.16 2.37 2.52
C VAL A 74 16.57 1.82 3.83
N THR A 75 17.45 1.52 4.80
CA THR A 75 17.02 1.08 6.13
C THR A 75 16.61 2.27 6.99
N THR A 76 15.43 2.18 7.60
CA THR A 76 14.92 3.17 8.56
C THR A 76 14.56 2.51 9.90
N PRO A 77 14.38 3.29 10.97
CA PRO A 77 13.90 2.74 12.25
C PRO A 77 12.52 2.08 12.16
N TYR A 78 11.75 2.41 11.11
CA TYR A 78 10.33 2.02 10.92
C TYR A 78 10.15 0.84 9.95
N GLY A 79 11.21 0.35 9.34
CA GLY A 79 11.26 -0.68 8.32
C GLY A 79 12.13 -0.25 7.15
N ASP A 80 12.45 -1.18 6.27
CA ASP A 80 13.21 -0.89 5.07
C ASP A 80 12.30 -0.27 4.01
N VAL A 81 12.86 0.60 3.16
CA VAL A 81 12.13 1.32 2.11
C VAL A 81 12.85 1.14 0.78
N LEU A 82 12.11 0.68 -0.23
CA LEU A 82 12.49 0.86 -1.63
C LEU A 82 11.85 2.18 -2.10
N PRO A 83 12.64 3.26 -2.21
CA PRO A 83 12.07 4.60 -2.37
C PRO A 83 11.58 4.86 -3.78
N SER A 84 10.65 5.81 -3.90
CA SER A 84 10.19 6.39 -5.16
C SER A 84 10.76 7.78 -5.38
N SER A 85 10.65 8.25 -6.62
CA SER A 85 10.98 9.62 -7.01
C SER A 85 10.10 10.08 -8.17
N LYS A 86 10.18 11.38 -8.51
CA LYS A 86 9.48 11.95 -9.67
C LYS A 86 9.83 11.27 -11.00
N ALA A 87 11.01 10.64 -11.11
CA ALA A 87 11.42 9.90 -12.31
C ALA A 87 10.44 8.78 -12.65
N LEU A 88 9.82 8.17 -11.63
CA LEU A 88 8.83 7.10 -11.83
C LEU A 88 7.61 7.54 -12.66
N ALA A 89 7.31 8.85 -12.74
CA ALA A 89 6.23 9.35 -13.60
C ALA A 89 6.50 9.08 -15.10
N GLY A 90 7.77 9.09 -15.51
CA GLY A 90 8.19 8.75 -16.88
C GLY A 90 8.20 7.26 -17.19
N ALA A 91 8.34 6.42 -16.17
CA ALA A 91 8.50 4.98 -16.34
C ALA A 91 7.35 4.34 -17.15
N GLY A 92 6.11 4.82 -16.99
CA GLY A 92 4.96 4.32 -17.73
C GLY A 92 5.13 4.42 -19.26
N VAL A 93 5.77 5.50 -19.74
CA VAL A 93 6.06 5.71 -21.17
C VAL A 93 7.25 4.85 -21.60
N GLU A 94 8.30 4.79 -20.80
CA GLU A 94 9.52 4.05 -21.12
C GLU A 94 9.27 2.53 -21.18
N MET A 95 8.42 2.03 -20.28
CA MET A 95 8.03 0.61 -20.26
C MET A 95 7.16 0.17 -21.45
N ILE A 96 6.56 1.08 -22.24
CA ILE A 96 5.62 0.72 -23.32
C ILE A 96 6.23 -0.29 -24.30
N ASN A 97 7.51 -0.14 -24.62
CA ASN A 97 8.21 -0.97 -25.58
C ASN A 97 9.05 -2.09 -24.93
N MET A 98 8.95 -2.27 -23.61
CA MET A 98 9.69 -3.32 -22.92
C MET A 98 8.90 -4.63 -22.93
N ASP A 99 9.60 -5.74 -23.13
CA ASP A 99 9.03 -7.07 -22.99
C ASP A 99 8.61 -7.31 -21.54
N ASP A 100 7.51 -8.03 -21.33
CA ASP A 100 6.99 -8.36 -20.01
C ASP A 100 6.81 -7.17 -19.07
N ARG A 101 6.57 -5.98 -19.63
CA ARG A 101 6.47 -4.69 -18.92
C ARG A 101 5.57 -4.69 -17.69
N GLN A 102 4.57 -5.58 -17.64
CA GLN A 102 3.66 -5.73 -16.50
C GLN A 102 4.26 -6.53 -15.34
N PHE A 103 5.44 -7.15 -15.51
CA PHE A 103 6.09 -7.99 -14.50
C PHE A 103 7.40 -7.41 -13.97
N LEU A 104 7.81 -6.22 -14.39
CA LEU A 104 9.09 -5.60 -13.99
C LEU A 104 9.19 -5.45 -12.47
N LEU A 105 8.14 -4.94 -11.82
CA LEU A 105 8.13 -4.82 -10.36
C LEU A 105 8.20 -6.20 -9.68
N LYS A 106 7.53 -7.19 -10.23
CA LYS A 106 7.59 -8.57 -9.72
C LYS A 106 9.02 -9.12 -9.78
N ALA A 107 9.72 -8.87 -10.89
CA ALA A 107 11.11 -9.29 -11.05
C ALA A 107 12.04 -8.58 -10.05
N ALA A 108 11.87 -7.26 -9.89
CA ALA A 108 12.63 -6.47 -8.92
C ALA A 108 12.42 -6.94 -7.48
N LEU A 109 11.17 -7.06 -7.03
CA LEU A 109 10.87 -7.49 -5.65
C LEU A 109 11.29 -8.93 -5.36
N ARG A 110 11.29 -9.82 -6.36
CA ARG A 110 11.73 -11.21 -6.21
C ARG A 110 13.19 -11.33 -5.76
N GLN A 111 14.05 -10.38 -6.15
CA GLN A 111 15.47 -10.38 -5.77
C GLN A 111 15.67 -10.27 -4.25
N VAL A 112 14.74 -9.67 -3.54
CA VAL A 112 14.87 -9.36 -2.10
C VAL A 112 13.80 -10.03 -1.23
N ALA A 113 12.83 -10.73 -1.82
CA ALA A 113 11.66 -11.25 -1.12
C ALA A 113 11.98 -12.23 0.02
N ASP A 114 13.10 -12.94 -0.02
CA ASP A 114 13.50 -13.89 1.03
C ASP A 114 14.03 -13.19 2.29
N ASN A 115 14.39 -11.92 2.21
CA ASN A 115 14.87 -11.14 3.34
C ASN A 115 13.74 -10.61 4.23
N TYR A 116 12.49 -10.66 3.76
CA TYR A 116 11.34 -10.05 4.43
C TYR A 116 10.24 -11.07 4.72
N ASP A 117 9.42 -10.75 5.73
CA ASP A 117 8.19 -11.47 6.03
C ASP A 117 7.02 -10.86 5.25
N PHE A 118 7.03 -9.52 5.13
CA PHE A 118 6.02 -8.76 4.39
C PHE A 118 6.66 -7.67 3.51
N ILE A 119 6.10 -7.49 2.32
CA ILE A 119 6.40 -6.36 1.43
C ILE A 119 5.07 -5.62 1.18
N PHE A 120 5.02 -4.34 1.53
CA PHE A 120 3.87 -3.47 1.24
C PHE A 120 4.20 -2.56 0.05
N ILE A 121 3.31 -2.52 -0.94
CA ILE A 121 3.46 -1.65 -2.12
C ILE A 121 2.45 -0.50 -2.01
N ASP A 122 2.94 0.74 -1.94
CA ASP A 122 2.08 1.94 -2.02
C ASP A 122 1.79 2.28 -3.48
N CYS A 123 0.54 2.19 -3.91
CA CYS A 123 0.15 2.38 -5.30
C CYS A 123 -0.36 3.79 -5.60
N PRO A 124 -0.10 4.33 -6.81
CA PRO A 124 -0.67 5.59 -7.25
C PRO A 124 -2.21 5.52 -7.37
N PRO A 125 -2.90 6.68 -7.44
CA PRO A 125 -4.36 6.74 -7.60
C PRO A 125 -4.79 6.59 -9.07
N SER A 126 -4.32 5.54 -9.75
CA SER A 126 -4.69 5.22 -11.13
C SER A 126 -4.74 3.70 -11.32
N LEU A 127 -5.32 3.23 -12.41
CA LEU A 127 -5.29 1.82 -12.82
C LEU A 127 -4.42 1.62 -14.08
N GLU A 128 -3.38 2.43 -14.22
CA GLU A 128 -2.43 2.40 -15.32
C GLU A 128 -1.32 1.36 -15.12
N LEU A 129 -0.29 1.39 -15.98
CA LEU A 129 0.76 0.38 -16.04
C LEU A 129 1.52 0.19 -14.71
N LEU A 130 1.72 1.25 -13.92
CA LEU A 130 2.32 1.14 -12.60
C LEU A 130 1.44 0.28 -11.67
N THR A 131 0.16 0.62 -11.55
CA THR A 131 -0.76 -0.18 -10.71
C THR A 131 -0.87 -1.61 -11.23
N LEU A 132 -0.88 -1.81 -12.55
CA LEU A 132 -0.87 -3.15 -13.14
C LEU A 132 0.37 -3.95 -12.69
N ASN A 133 1.56 -3.34 -12.68
CA ASN A 133 2.78 -3.95 -12.15
C ASN A 133 2.63 -4.36 -10.68
N ALA A 134 2.06 -3.49 -9.85
CA ALA A 134 1.80 -3.80 -8.44
C ALA A 134 0.85 -5.00 -8.28
N LEU A 135 -0.25 -5.06 -9.08
CA LEU A 135 -1.19 -6.18 -9.07
C LEU A 135 -0.54 -7.49 -9.55
N CYS A 136 0.36 -7.42 -10.52
CA CYS A 136 1.09 -8.59 -11.01
C CYS A 136 2.15 -9.09 -10.00
N ALA A 137 2.72 -8.21 -9.19
CA ALA A 137 3.70 -8.55 -8.18
C ALA A 137 3.08 -9.06 -6.86
N ALA A 138 1.90 -8.57 -6.51
CA ALA A 138 1.27 -8.83 -5.21
C ALA A 138 0.69 -10.25 -5.07
N ASN A 139 0.70 -10.77 -3.85
CA ASN A 139 -0.08 -11.95 -3.45
C ASN A 139 -1.53 -11.54 -3.12
N SER A 140 -1.69 -10.36 -2.52
CA SER A 140 -3.02 -9.88 -2.13
C SER A 140 -3.11 -8.35 -2.12
N LEU A 141 -4.35 -7.86 -2.08
CA LEU A 141 -4.68 -6.43 -2.12
C LEU A 141 -5.35 -5.99 -0.83
N LEU A 142 -4.79 -4.99 -0.17
CA LEU A 142 -5.48 -4.23 0.87
C LEU A 142 -6.08 -2.98 0.23
N VAL A 143 -7.39 -2.79 0.39
CA VAL A 143 -8.13 -1.72 -0.28
C VAL A 143 -8.66 -0.73 0.75
N PRO A 144 -7.99 0.41 0.98
CA PRO A 144 -8.52 1.49 1.80
C PRO A 144 -9.72 2.13 1.12
N VAL A 145 -10.81 2.30 1.87
CA VAL A 145 -12.09 2.86 1.37
C VAL A 145 -12.59 3.89 2.36
N GLN A 146 -12.87 5.09 1.89
CA GLN A 146 -13.54 6.13 2.69
C GLN A 146 -15.05 5.92 2.67
N GLY A 147 -15.74 6.17 3.81
CA GLY A 147 -17.18 6.01 3.94
C GLY A 147 -17.98 7.11 3.22
N GLU A 148 -17.82 7.22 1.89
CA GLU A 148 -18.47 8.20 1.02
C GLU A 148 -19.28 7.51 -0.09
N TYR A 149 -20.25 8.23 -0.66
CA TYR A 149 -21.22 7.69 -1.63
C TYR A 149 -20.55 7.02 -2.85
N TYR A 150 -19.55 7.66 -3.46
CA TYR A 150 -18.86 7.14 -4.64
C TYR A 150 -17.83 6.04 -4.35
N ALA A 151 -17.72 5.60 -3.10
CA ALA A 151 -16.73 4.59 -2.73
C ALA A 151 -17.00 3.22 -3.40
N LEU A 152 -18.26 2.86 -3.55
CA LEU A 152 -18.68 1.58 -4.14
C LEU A 152 -18.47 1.53 -5.65
N GLU A 153 -18.64 2.65 -6.35
CA GLU A 153 -18.42 2.74 -7.81
C GLU A 153 -16.93 2.52 -8.15
N GLY A 154 -16.03 3.29 -7.53
CA GLY A 154 -14.58 3.12 -7.76
C GLY A 154 -14.06 1.73 -7.36
N LEU A 155 -14.72 1.09 -6.39
CA LEU A 155 -14.40 -0.26 -5.99
C LEU A 155 -14.81 -1.30 -7.05
N SER A 156 -15.92 -1.08 -7.74
CA SER A 156 -16.37 -1.93 -8.85
C SER A 156 -15.35 -1.95 -9.99
N ASP A 157 -14.82 -0.80 -10.37
CA ASP A 157 -13.80 -0.68 -11.43
C ASP A 157 -12.49 -1.37 -11.03
N LEU A 158 -12.05 -1.19 -9.77
CA LEU A 158 -10.90 -1.91 -9.25
C LEU A 158 -11.13 -3.44 -9.31
N MET A 159 -12.31 -3.93 -8.91
CA MET A 159 -12.62 -5.36 -8.94
C MET A 159 -12.68 -5.92 -10.37
N ASN A 160 -13.11 -5.13 -11.36
CA ASN A 160 -13.05 -5.52 -12.76
C ASN A 160 -11.60 -5.67 -13.23
N THR A 161 -10.72 -4.72 -12.88
CA THR A 161 -9.27 -4.80 -13.17
C THR A 161 -8.63 -6.01 -12.50
N VAL A 162 -8.92 -6.26 -11.23
CA VAL A 162 -8.44 -7.44 -10.48
C VAL A 162 -8.87 -8.74 -11.18
N ARG A 163 -10.11 -8.81 -11.66
CA ARG A 163 -10.62 -9.99 -12.39
C ARG A 163 -9.84 -10.24 -13.69
N ILE A 164 -9.51 -9.19 -14.44
CA ILE A 164 -8.69 -9.28 -15.66
C ILE A 164 -7.28 -9.79 -15.31
N VAL A 165 -6.64 -9.17 -14.29
CA VAL A 165 -5.28 -9.57 -13.84
C VAL A 165 -5.25 -11.04 -13.40
N ARG A 166 -6.25 -11.48 -12.62
CA ARG A 166 -6.34 -12.88 -12.18
C ARG A 166 -6.48 -13.87 -13.33
N ARG A 167 -7.17 -13.48 -14.40
CA ARG A 167 -7.40 -14.36 -15.54
C ARG A 167 -6.17 -14.56 -16.42
N SER A 168 -5.33 -13.53 -16.56
CA SER A 168 -4.30 -13.49 -17.61
C SER A 168 -2.86 -13.30 -17.12
N MET A 169 -2.66 -12.75 -15.90
CA MET A 169 -1.33 -12.31 -15.46
C MET A 169 -0.94 -12.85 -14.07
N ASN A 170 -1.87 -12.82 -13.10
CA ASN A 170 -1.59 -13.26 -11.73
C ASN A 170 -2.78 -14.05 -11.15
N PRO A 171 -2.92 -15.35 -11.48
CA PRO A 171 -4.04 -16.17 -10.99
C PRO A 171 -4.11 -16.30 -9.47
N GLY A 172 -2.99 -16.14 -8.77
CA GLY A 172 -2.90 -16.21 -7.31
C GLY A 172 -3.29 -14.93 -6.57
N LEU A 173 -3.57 -13.82 -7.30
CA LEU A 173 -3.94 -12.56 -6.67
C LEU A 173 -5.25 -12.68 -5.89
N ASP A 174 -5.25 -12.32 -4.60
CA ASP A 174 -6.46 -12.34 -3.75
C ASP A 174 -6.71 -10.97 -3.10
N ILE A 175 -7.86 -10.82 -2.45
CA ILE A 175 -8.18 -9.65 -1.62
C ILE A 175 -7.70 -9.95 -0.18
N GLU A 176 -6.72 -9.19 0.30
CA GLU A 176 -6.28 -9.22 1.70
C GLU A 176 -7.40 -8.74 2.61
N GLY A 177 -7.97 -7.61 2.22
CA GLY A 177 -9.10 -7.04 2.91
C GLY A 177 -9.46 -5.64 2.45
N VAL A 178 -10.62 -5.19 2.88
CA VAL A 178 -11.11 -3.81 2.70
C VAL A 178 -11.03 -3.10 4.05
N LEU A 179 -10.38 -1.95 4.08
CA LEU A 179 -10.17 -1.14 5.27
C LEU A 179 -10.97 0.17 5.19
N LEU A 180 -11.87 0.38 6.14
CA LEU A 180 -12.56 1.66 6.28
C LEU A 180 -11.61 2.72 6.86
N THR A 181 -11.42 3.81 6.11
CA THR A 181 -10.56 4.95 6.50
C THR A 181 -11.39 6.21 6.68
N MET A 182 -10.86 7.16 7.48
CA MET A 182 -11.54 8.41 7.82
C MET A 182 -12.99 8.20 8.26
N PHE A 183 -13.22 7.07 8.91
CA PHE A 183 -14.55 6.64 9.33
C PHE A 183 -15.13 7.55 10.42
N ASP A 184 -16.37 7.99 10.23
CA ASP A 184 -17.15 8.72 11.24
C ASP A 184 -18.46 7.97 11.49
N GLY A 185 -18.51 7.22 12.59
CA GLY A 185 -19.69 6.43 13.00
C GLY A 185 -20.91 7.25 13.41
N ARG A 186 -20.83 8.60 13.44
CA ARG A 186 -21.96 9.48 13.70
C ARG A 186 -22.80 9.76 12.46
N THR A 187 -22.27 9.48 11.27
CA THR A 187 -22.95 9.73 10.01
C THR A 187 -23.63 8.46 9.50
N ASN A 188 -24.91 8.58 9.14
CA ASN A 188 -25.66 7.48 8.55
C ASN A 188 -25.01 6.97 7.25
N LEU A 189 -24.43 7.88 6.45
CA LEU A 189 -23.75 7.52 5.20
C LEU A 189 -22.58 6.57 5.44
N SER A 190 -21.68 6.88 6.39
CA SER A 190 -20.55 6.01 6.70
C SER A 190 -21.00 4.63 7.18
N ILE A 191 -22.07 4.57 7.97
CA ILE A 191 -22.65 3.31 8.46
C ILE A 191 -23.23 2.50 7.29
N GLN A 192 -23.98 3.12 6.39
CA GLN A 192 -24.54 2.46 5.21
C GLN A 192 -23.44 1.91 4.29
N VAL A 193 -22.42 2.72 3.99
CA VAL A 193 -21.28 2.28 3.18
C VAL A 193 -20.57 1.09 3.84
N ALA A 194 -20.35 1.13 5.15
CA ALA A 194 -19.74 0.02 5.89
C ALA A 194 -20.58 -1.28 5.80
N GLN A 195 -21.92 -1.16 5.87
CA GLN A 195 -22.83 -2.31 5.73
C GLN A 195 -22.79 -2.89 4.32
N GLU A 196 -22.82 -2.06 3.29
CA GLU A 196 -22.73 -2.51 1.90
C GLU A 196 -21.38 -3.17 1.60
N LEU A 197 -20.26 -2.61 2.11
CA LEU A 197 -18.95 -3.23 1.98
C LEU A 197 -18.89 -4.60 2.65
N LYS A 198 -19.46 -4.76 3.84
CA LYS A 198 -19.54 -6.06 4.53
C LYS A 198 -20.39 -7.07 3.75
N ARG A 199 -21.46 -6.61 3.09
CA ARG A 199 -22.30 -7.46 2.25
C ARG A 199 -21.56 -7.91 0.99
N PHE A 200 -20.85 -6.99 0.32
CA PHE A 200 -20.16 -7.25 -0.95
C PHE A 200 -18.87 -8.06 -0.76
N PHE A 201 -18.11 -7.77 0.30
CA PHE A 201 -16.83 -8.42 0.64
C PHE A 201 -16.95 -9.28 1.89
N SER A 202 -17.91 -10.20 1.92
CA SER A 202 -18.15 -11.06 3.08
C SER A 202 -16.85 -11.68 3.62
N GLY A 203 -16.57 -11.44 4.92
CA GLY A 203 -15.37 -11.93 5.60
C GLY A 203 -14.04 -11.22 5.25
N LYS A 204 -14.03 -10.31 4.25
CA LYS A 204 -12.81 -9.59 3.83
C LYS A 204 -12.73 -8.14 4.35
N VAL A 205 -13.79 -7.60 5.00
CA VAL A 205 -13.72 -6.28 5.60
C VAL A 205 -13.01 -6.38 6.96
N TYR A 206 -12.03 -5.50 7.19
CA TYR A 206 -11.38 -5.41 8.50
C TYR A 206 -12.36 -4.94 9.57
N SER A 207 -12.25 -5.51 10.76
CA SER A 207 -13.03 -5.07 11.94
C SER A 207 -12.52 -3.73 12.44
N THR A 208 -11.22 -3.51 12.34
CA THR A 208 -10.56 -2.25 12.65
C THR A 208 -10.93 -1.20 11.61
N VAL A 209 -11.28 0.01 12.06
CA VAL A 209 -11.52 1.18 11.21
C VAL A 209 -10.51 2.28 11.55
N ILE A 210 -10.09 3.05 10.56
CA ILE A 210 -9.20 4.20 10.79
C ILE A 210 -10.07 5.46 10.91
N PRO A 211 -10.10 6.11 12.07
CA PRO A 211 -10.89 7.33 12.26
C PRO A 211 -10.25 8.53 11.54
N ARG A 212 -11.04 9.57 11.27
CA ARG A 212 -10.49 10.86 10.87
C ARG A 212 -9.65 11.41 12.03
N ASN A 213 -8.38 11.72 11.77
CA ASN A 213 -7.45 12.19 12.80
C ASN A 213 -6.41 13.13 12.18
N VAL A 214 -6.31 14.36 12.68
CA VAL A 214 -5.41 15.40 12.18
C VAL A 214 -3.94 14.98 12.33
N ARG A 215 -3.59 14.28 13.40
CA ARG A 215 -2.22 13.79 13.63
C ARG A 215 -1.71 12.88 12.51
N LEU A 216 -2.61 12.08 11.89
CA LEU A 216 -2.27 11.27 10.71
C LEU A 216 -1.90 12.11 9.49
N SER A 217 -2.43 13.33 9.38
CA SER A 217 -2.10 14.27 8.30
C SER A 217 -0.83 15.08 8.59
N GLU A 218 -0.49 15.27 9.86
CA GLU A 218 0.72 15.99 10.30
C GLU A 218 1.98 15.13 10.25
N ALA A 219 1.88 13.87 10.68
CA ALA A 219 3.02 12.95 10.82
C ALA A 219 3.92 12.86 9.58
N PRO A 220 3.40 12.80 8.32
CA PRO A 220 4.24 12.77 7.13
C PRO A 220 5.14 14.00 6.94
N SER A 221 4.73 15.18 7.41
CA SER A 221 5.56 16.40 7.33
C SER A 221 6.79 16.34 8.25
N HIS A 222 6.80 15.40 9.20
CA HIS A 222 7.91 15.13 10.09
C HIS A 222 8.69 13.86 9.68
N GLY A 223 8.35 13.23 8.56
CA GLY A 223 8.99 11.99 8.10
C GLY A 223 8.81 10.82 9.07
N LYS A 224 7.67 10.74 9.76
CA LYS A 224 7.42 9.73 10.81
C LYS A 224 6.09 9.03 10.63
N PRO A 225 6.04 7.70 10.82
CA PRO A 225 4.78 7.01 11.04
C PRO A 225 4.08 7.53 12.31
N ILE A 226 2.77 7.37 12.38
CA ILE A 226 1.95 7.92 13.47
C ILE A 226 2.39 7.44 14.86
N THR A 227 2.79 6.18 15.01
CA THR A 227 3.25 5.60 16.27
C THR A 227 4.55 6.20 16.79
N ALA A 228 5.37 6.78 15.88
CA ALA A 228 6.60 7.50 16.22
C ALA A 228 6.36 9.01 16.35
N TYR A 229 5.33 9.55 15.73
CA TYR A 229 4.96 10.95 15.80
C TYR A 229 4.14 11.27 17.05
N ASP A 230 3.03 10.53 17.26
CA ASP A 230 2.14 10.67 18.43
C ASP A 230 1.52 9.30 18.77
N LYS A 231 2.20 8.58 19.67
CA LYS A 231 1.80 7.21 20.07
C LYS A 231 0.50 7.15 20.88
N THR A 232 0.01 8.29 21.37
CA THR A 232 -1.18 8.36 22.24
C THR A 232 -2.43 8.79 21.51
N CYS A 233 -2.33 9.15 20.24
CA CYS A 233 -3.48 9.56 19.45
C CYS A 233 -4.31 8.36 18.94
N ARG A 234 -5.61 8.61 18.69
CA ARG A 234 -6.53 7.58 18.16
C ARG A 234 -6.04 6.96 16.85
N GLY A 235 -5.28 7.70 16.04
CA GLY A 235 -4.69 7.18 14.81
C GLY A 235 -3.64 6.11 15.07
N ALA A 236 -2.79 6.30 16.09
CA ALA A 236 -1.78 5.33 16.50
C ALA A 236 -2.44 4.04 17.03
N ASP A 237 -3.44 4.19 17.91
CA ASP A 237 -4.21 3.05 18.43
C ASP A 237 -4.84 2.25 17.28
N ALA A 238 -5.46 2.94 16.31
CA ALA A 238 -6.13 2.29 15.19
C ALA A 238 -5.15 1.51 14.30
N TYR A 239 -3.98 2.07 13.96
CA TYR A 239 -3.00 1.34 13.15
C TYR A 239 -2.30 0.22 13.92
N THR A 240 -2.14 0.35 15.24
CA THR A 240 -1.66 -0.76 16.10
C THR A 240 -2.67 -1.91 16.12
N ALA A 241 -3.96 -1.59 16.27
CA ALA A 241 -5.03 -2.58 16.22
C ALA A 241 -5.14 -3.24 14.83
N LEU A 242 -5.00 -2.45 13.76
CA LEU A 242 -4.99 -2.95 12.38
C LEU A 242 -3.83 -3.93 12.15
N ALA A 243 -2.62 -3.61 12.63
CA ALA A 243 -1.47 -4.50 12.51
C ALA A 243 -1.71 -5.82 13.25
N ALA A 244 -2.26 -5.78 14.45
CA ALA A 244 -2.61 -6.99 15.20
C ALA A 244 -3.69 -7.83 14.47
N GLU A 245 -4.72 -7.19 13.88
CA GLU A 245 -5.73 -7.89 13.08
C GLU A 245 -5.14 -8.48 11.79
N PHE A 246 -4.27 -7.72 11.11
CA PHE A 246 -3.57 -8.16 9.91
C PHE A 246 -2.70 -9.39 10.19
N LEU A 247 -1.90 -9.37 11.24
CA LEU A 247 -1.03 -10.49 11.62
C LEU A 247 -1.85 -11.74 11.96
N ARG A 248 -2.95 -11.62 12.72
CA ARG A 248 -3.84 -12.75 12.99
C ARG A 248 -4.42 -13.37 11.71
N LYS A 249 -4.87 -12.54 10.76
CA LYS A 249 -5.40 -13.01 9.47
C LYS A 249 -4.33 -13.73 8.64
N ASN A 250 -3.06 -13.45 8.89
CA ASN A 250 -1.92 -14.05 8.20
C ASN A 250 -1.25 -15.17 9.01
N ASN A 251 -1.86 -15.64 10.09
CA ASN A 251 -1.34 -16.72 10.95
C ASN A 251 0.06 -16.42 11.52
N CYS A 252 0.32 -15.16 11.89
CA CYS A 252 1.60 -14.68 12.36
C CYS A 252 1.54 -14.16 13.80
#